data_be1e9f6d66158728b88f0de10fe3f906
#
_entry.id   be1e9f6d66158728b88f0de10fe3f906
#
_cell.length_a   1.000
_cell.length_b   1.000
_cell.length_c   1.000
_cell.angle_alpha   90.00
_cell.angle_beta   90.00
_cell.angle_gamma   90.00
#
_symmetry.space_group_name_H-M   'P 1'
#
loop_
_entity.id
_entity.type
_entity.pdbx_description
1 polymer ?
#
loop_
_entity_poly.entity_id
_entity_poly.type
_entity_poly.pdbx_seq_one_letter_code
_entity_poly.pdbx_strand_id
1 'polypeptide(L)'
;MRLLHTSDWHLGARSGSVSRVEDHERFLAWLLDRLAAREIDALVVAGDVFDHPQPSAEAQRQYYRFLGAAARTGVRDIVVVGGNHDSASRLDAPAEVLASLDVHVVGGLPSPASGCLVPLRTRGSEAVAAVCVAVPYVHEYRLGVRTTDPDG
;
A
#
# COMPACT_ATOMS: atom_id res chain seq x y z
N MET A 1 15.57 -7.86 -11.41
CA MET A 1 14.57 -7.09 -10.64
C MET A 1 14.70 -7.42 -9.16
N ARG A 2 14.75 -6.39 -8.30
CA ARG A 2 14.77 -6.50 -6.84
C ARG A 2 13.45 -5.93 -6.29
N LEU A 3 12.67 -6.74 -5.63
CA LEU A 3 11.39 -6.36 -5.04
C LEU A 3 11.51 -6.38 -3.51
N LEU A 4 11.00 -5.34 -2.85
CA LEU A 4 10.82 -5.31 -1.41
C LEU A 4 9.33 -5.40 -1.11
N HIS A 5 8.94 -6.32 -0.23
CA HIS A 5 7.58 -6.50 0.24
C HIS A 5 7.50 -6.17 1.72
N THR A 6 6.47 -5.45 2.11
CA THR A 6 6.13 -5.11 3.50
C THR A 6 4.62 -5.06 3.66
N SER A 7 4.11 -5.16 4.89
CA SER A 7 2.69 -5.09 5.24
C SER A 7 2.51 -4.62 6.68
N ASP A 8 1.27 -4.43 7.09
CA ASP A 8 0.89 -4.26 8.50
C ASP A 8 1.61 -3.09 9.20
N TRP A 9 1.64 -1.93 8.55
CA TRP A 9 2.28 -0.75 9.12
C TRP A 9 1.49 -0.17 10.29
N HIS A 10 0.17 -0.25 10.23
CA HIS A 10 -0.75 0.28 11.24
C HIS A 10 -0.40 1.70 11.66
N LEU A 11 -0.18 2.60 10.69
CA LEU A 11 0.13 3.99 10.97
C LEU A 11 -1.00 4.63 11.79
N GLY A 12 -0.63 5.29 12.88
CA GLY A 12 -1.58 5.85 13.83
C GLY A 12 -1.90 4.93 15.01
N ALA A 13 -1.36 3.71 15.05
CA ALA A 13 -1.54 2.79 16.17
C ALA A 13 -1.05 3.37 17.50
N ARG A 14 -1.65 2.90 18.58
CA ARG A 14 -1.30 3.23 19.97
C ARG A 14 -1.08 1.95 20.76
N SER A 15 -0.21 2.02 21.74
CA SER A 15 -0.07 0.97 22.77
C SER A 15 -0.63 1.54 24.09
N GLY A 16 -1.90 1.24 24.39
CA GLY A 16 -2.65 1.90 25.45
C GLY A 16 -2.74 3.42 25.23
N SER A 17 -2.23 4.20 26.15
CA SER A 17 -2.17 5.67 26.03
C SER A 17 -1.00 6.20 25.21
N VAL A 18 0.00 5.37 24.91
CA VAL A 18 1.24 5.78 24.23
C VAL A 18 1.07 5.77 22.71
N SER A 19 1.39 6.87 22.05
CA SER A 19 1.42 6.98 20.58
C SER A 19 2.66 6.28 20.03
N ARG A 20 2.52 5.57 18.91
CA ARG A 20 3.63 4.92 18.20
C ARG A 20 4.16 5.75 17.02
N VAL A 21 3.81 7.02 16.94
CA VAL A 21 4.22 7.91 15.84
C VAL A 21 5.73 7.90 15.64
N GLU A 22 6.53 8.00 16.71
CA GLU A 22 7.99 7.99 16.61
C GLU A 22 8.54 6.64 16.13
N ASP A 23 7.93 5.51 16.55
CA ASP A 23 8.33 4.18 16.08
C ASP A 23 8.07 4.04 14.58
N HIS A 24 6.92 4.52 14.10
CA HIS A 24 6.59 4.53 12.70
C HIS A 24 7.53 5.43 11.90
N GLU A 25 7.90 6.61 12.40
CA GLU A 25 8.88 7.48 11.75
C GLU A 25 10.24 6.79 11.59
N ARG A 26 10.72 6.12 12.64
CA ARG A 26 11.99 5.36 12.61
C ARG A 26 11.92 4.19 11.61
N PHE A 27 10.80 3.46 11.62
CA PHE A 27 10.58 2.36 10.67
C PHE A 27 10.55 2.86 9.23
N LEU A 28 9.78 3.90 8.93
CA LEU A 28 9.68 4.45 7.57
C LEU A 28 11.01 5.04 7.09
N ALA A 29 11.78 5.69 7.97
CA ALA A 29 13.13 6.16 7.65
C ALA A 29 14.07 5.00 7.33
N TRP A 30 14.06 3.94 8.16
CA TRP A 30 14.83 2.72 7.90
C TRP A 30 14.44 2.08 6.56
N LEU A 31 13.15 2.04 6.24
CA LEU A 31 12.66 1.47 4.99
C LEU A 31 13.17 2.27 3.78
N LEU A 32 13.15 3.61 3.84
CA LEU A 32 13.73 4.47 2.81
C LEU A 32 15.22 4.18 2.58
N ASP A 33 15.99 4.03 3.67
CA ASP A 33 17.41 3.66 3.58
C ASP A 33 17.59 2.30 2.90
N ARG A 34 16.71 1.32 3.18
CA ARG A 34 16.78 0.00 2.52
C ARG A 34 16.46 0.09 1.04
N LEU A 35 15.44 0.89 0.65
CA LEU A 35 15.08 1.09 -0.76
C LEU A 35 16.27 1.63 -1.56
N ALA A 36 16.96 2.64 -1.02
CA ALA A 36 18.13 3.25 -1.65
C ALA A 36 19.36 2.32 -1.66
N ALA A 37 19.74 1.82 -0.46
CA ALA A 37 20.99 1.05 -0.30
C ALA A 37 20.97 -0.31 -1.01
N ARG A 38 19.80 -0.90 -1.21
CA ARG A 38 19.62 -2.17 -1.91
C ARG A 38 19.23 -2.02 -3.37
N GLU A 39 19.12 -0.79 -3.85
CA GLU A 39 18.71 -0.49 -5.23
C GLU A 39 17.42 -1.24 -5.60
N ILE A 40 16.40 -1.13 -4.74
CA ILE A 40 15.10 -1.81 -4.94
C ILE A 40 14.41 -1.23 -6.17
N ASP A 41 13.97 -2.10 -7.07
CA ASP A 41 13.25 -1.72 -8.29
C ASP A 41 11.77 -1.43 -7.98
N ALA A 42 11.13 -2.28 -7.19
CA ALA A 42 9.72 -2.13 -6.82
C ALA A 42 9.47 -2.36 -5.32
N LEU A 43 8.58 -1.56 -4.75
CA LEU A 43 8.08 -1.71 -3.38
C LEU A 43 6.62 -2.16 -3.42
N VAL A 44 6.28 -3.21 -2.66
CA VAL A 44 4.91 -3.66 -2.43
C VAL A 44 4.55 -3.50 -0.97
N VAL A 45 3.48 -2.75 -0.68
CA VAL A 45 2.87 -2.56 0.63
C VAL A 45 1.55 -3.30 0.64
N ALA A 46 1.51 -4.48 1.26
CA ALA A 46 0.42 -5.43 1.16
C ALA A 46 -0.56 -5.37 2.34
N GLY A 47 -1.29 -4.27 2.42
CA GLY A 47 -2.40 -4.10 3.36
C GLY A 47 -2.02 -3.52 4.72
N ASP A 48 -3.05 -3.09 5.43
CA ASP A 48 -3.03 -2.51 6.77
C ASP A 48 -2.01 -1.37 6.91
N VAL A 49 -2.13 -0.43 5.96
CA VAL A 49 -1.33 0.80 5.97
C VAL A 49 -1.66 1.63 7.20
N PHE A 50 -2.94 1.77 7.50
CA PHE A 50 -3.44 2.50 8.65
C PHE A 50 -4.04 1.57 9.71
N ASP A 51 -3.96 1.99 10.97
CA ASP A 51 -4.53 1.23 12.10
C ASP A 51 -6.07 1.25 12.10
N HIS A 52 -6.67 2.29 11.52
CA HIS A 52 -8.11 2.47 11.47
C HIS A 52 -8.58 3.01 10.12
N PRO A 53 -9.83 2.70 9.70
CA PRO A 53 -10.41 3.20 8.44
C PRO A 53 -10.50 4.74 8.37
N GLN A 54 -10.40 5.43 9.49
CA GLN A 54 -10.34 6.90 9.59
C GLN A 54 -9.01 7.32 10.22
N PRO A 55 -7.91 7.29 9.47
CA PRO A 55 -6.60 7.63 10.00
C PRO A 55 -6.51 9.10 10.40
N SER A 56 -5.75 9.37 11.46
CA SER A 56 -5.45 10.73 11.87
C SER A 56 -4.69 11.51 10.78
N ALA A 57 -4.77 12.84 10.82
CA ALA A 57 -4.01 13.69 9.90
C ALA A 57 -2.50 13.43 10.00
N GLU A 58 -2.00 13.07 11.19
CA GLU A 58 -0.59 12.73 11.40
C GLU A 58 -0.20 11.42 10.69
N ALA A 59 -1.01 10.35 10.83
CA ALA A 59 -0.79 9.09 10.15
C ALA A 59 -0.80 9.27 8.61
N GLN A 60 -1.76 10.05 8.10
CA GLN A 60 -1.82 10.38 6.67
C GLN A 60 -0.58 11.16 6.23
N ARG A 61 -0.10 12.13 7.03
CA ARG A 61 1.11 12.90 6.74
C ARG A 61 2.33 12.00 6.67
N GLN A 62 2.50 11.05 7.61
CA GLN A 62 3.59 10.06 7.58
C GLN A 62 3.56 9.24 6.30
N TYR A 63 2.39 8.73 5.92
CA TYR A 63 2.19 7.94 4.71
C TYR A 63 2.58 8.70 3.44
N TYR A 64 1.99 9.88 3.21
CA TYR A 64 2.26 10.64 1.98
C TYR A 64 3.69 11.18 1.93
N ARG A 65 4.27 11.56 3.07
CA ARG A 65 5.68 11.96 3.16
C ARG A 65 6.59 10.80 2.78
N PHE A 66 6.29 9.60 3.27
CA PHE A 66 7.02 8.40 2.91
C PHE A 66 6.94 8.11 1.42
N LEU A 67 5.75 8.07 0.82
CA LEU A 67 5.59 7.80 -0.63
C LEU A 67 6.37 8.80 -1.47
N GLY A 68 6.26 10.09 -1.18
CA GLY A 68 7.01 11.13 -1.89
C GLY A 68 8.53 11.01 -1.69
N ALA A 69 9.01 10.50 -0.56
CA ALA A 69 10.43 10.23 -0.33
C ALA A 69 10.87 8.95 -1.05
N ALA A 70 10.08 7.88 -1.01
CA ALA A 70 10.36 6.61 -1.66
C ALA A 70 10.49 6.77 -3.19
N ALA A 71 9.62 7.52 -3.83
CA ALA A 71 9.71 7.83 -5.25
C ALA A 71 11.04 8.48 -5.65
N ARG A 72 11.71 9.19 -4.72
CA ARG A 72 13.02 9.80 -4.95
C ARG A 72 14.22 8.87 -4.70
N THR A 73 14.00 7.67 -4.17
CA THR A 73 15.10 6.69 -3.95
C THR A 73 15.54 5.98 -5.22
N GLY A 74 14.80 6.18 -6.32
CA GLY A 74 14.96 5.48 -7.58
C GLY A 74 14.17 4.18 -7.67
N VAL A 75 13.30 3.87 -6.70
CA VAL A 75 12.24 2.85 -6.85
C VAL A 75 11.40 3.21 -8.06
N ARG A 76 11.15 2.25 -8.93
CA ARG A 76 10.47 2.49 -10.20
C ARG A 76 8.96 2.37 -10.08
N ASP A 77 8.48 1.44 -9.27
CA ASP A 77 7.06 1.25 -9.03
C ASP A 77 6.81 0.99 -7.53
N ILE A 78 5.80 1.66 -6.99
CA ILE A 78 5.31 1.43 -5.62
C ILE A 78 3.88 0.94 -5.72
N VAL A 79 3.59 -0.24 -5.20
CA VAL A 79 2.24 -0.82 -5.18
C VAL A 79 1.74 -0.79 -3.74
N VAL A 80 0.57 -0.20 -3.54
CA VAL A 80 -0.11 -0.17 -2.24
C VAL A 80 -1.44 -0.90 -2.37
N VAL A 81 -1.64 -1.89 -1.53
CA VAL A 81 -2.85 -2.71 -1.51
C VAL A 81 -3.62 -2.44 -0.22
N GLY A 82 -4.94 -2.33 -0.29
CA GLY A 82 -5.77 -2.14 0.90
C GLY A 82 -5.93 -3.42 1.72
N GLY A 83 -5.75 -3.30 3.04
CA GLY A 83 -5.99 -4.34 4.03
C GLY A 83 -7.38 -4.25 4.68
N ASN A 84 -7.62 -5.05 5.72
CA ASN A 84 -8.92 -5.06 6.41
C ASN A 84 -9.10 -3.87 7.37
N HIS A 85 -8.02 -3.27 7.84
CA HIS A 85 -8.04 -2.04 8.64
C HIS A 85 -8.18 -0.77 7.79
N ASP A 86 -7.88 -0.85 6.49
CA ASP A 86 -7.90 0.29 5.60
C ASP A 86 -9.31 0.61 5.08
N SER A 87 -9.57 1.88 4.82
CA SER A 87 -10.71 2.29 4.02
C SER A 87 -10.32 2.32 2.54
N ALA A 88 -10.87 1.41 1.75
CA ALA A 88 -10.63 1.33 0.32
C ALA A 88 -10.83 2.70 -0.38
N SER A 89 -11.96 3.36 -0.12
CA SER A 89 -12.27 4.65 -0.74
C SER A 89 -11.30 5.77 -0.35
N ARG A 90 -10.72 5.73 0.85
CA ARG A 90 -9.73 6.72 1.29
C ARG A 90 -8.35 6.46 0.71
N LEU A 91 -7.97 5.19 0.57
CA LEU A 91 -6.72 4.84 -0.13
C LEU A 91 -6.80 5.17 -1.60
N ASP A 92 -7.93 4.88 -2.25
CA ASP A 92 -8.13 5.11 -3.68
C ASP A 92 -8.30 6.60 -4.03
N ALA A 93 -8.80 7.43 -3.11
CA ALA A 93 -9.09 8.84 -3.38
C ALA A 93 -7.91 9.64 -4.00
N PRO A 94 -6.66 9.49 -3.56
CA PRO A 94 -5.50 10.18 -4.15
C PRO A 94 -4.82 9.39 -5.29
N ALA A 95 -5.37 8.25 -5.75
CA ALA A 95 -4.69 7.33 -6.65
C ALA A 95 -4.23 8.00 -7.96
N GLU A 96 -5.05 8.86 -8.57
CA GLU A 96 -4.68 9.59 -9.79
C GLU A 96 -3.48 10.52 -9.59
N VAL A 97 -3.42 11.21 -8.45
CA VAL A 97 -2.27 12.07 -8.12
C VAL A 97 -1.04 11.24 -7.84
N LEU A 98 -1.18 10.14 -7.11
CA LEU A 98 -0.09 9.24 -6.75
C LEU A 98 0.49 8.52 -7.99
N ALA A 99 -0.32 8.25 -8.99
CA ALA A 99 0.12 7.64 -10.25
C ALA A 99 1.20 8.49 -10.96
N SER A 100 1.19 9.82 -10.78
CA SER A 100 2.24 10.70 -11.32
C SER A 100 3.62 10.48 -10.67
N LEU A 101 3.67 9.75 -9.55
CA LEU A 101 4.88 9.35 -8.83
C LEU A 101 5.17 7.85 -9.00
N ASP A 102 4.58 7.19 -9.98
CA ASP A 102 4.64 5.73 -10.19
C ASP A 102 4.19 4.94 -8.92
N VAL A 103 3.21 5.49 -8.18
CA VAL A 103 2.57 4.84 -7.04
C VAL A 103 1.18 4.34 -7.47
N HIS A 104 1.04 3.03 -7.48
CA HIS A 104 -0.19 2.31 -7.86
C HIS A 104 -0.95 1.90 -6.62
N VAL A 105 -2.13 2.46 -6.41
CA VAL A 105 -2.97 2.15 -5.25
C VAL A 105 -4.15 1.28 -5.69
N VAL A 106 -4.34 0.17 -4.98
CA VAL A 106 -5.49 -0.73 -5.12
C VAL A 106 -6.11 -0.91 -3.73
N GLY A 107 -6.87 0.08 -3.30
CA GLY A 107 -7.49 0.09 -1.98
C GLY A 107 -8.70 -0.84 -1.89
N GLY A 108 -9.50 -0.91 -2.96
CA GLY A 108 -10.63 -1.81 -3.10
C GLY A 108 -10.57 -2.63 -4.39
N LEU A 109 -11.37 -3.70 -4.46
CA LEU A 109 -11.43 -4.52 -5.68
C LEU A 109 -11.94 -3.66 -6.84
N PRO A 110 -11.11 -3.43 -7.89
CA PRO A 110 -11.51 -2.60 -9.01
C PRO A 110 -12.51 -3.31 -9.93
N SER A 111 -13.27 -2.53 -10.69
CA SER A 111 -14.11 -3.04 -11.77
C SER A 111 -13.71 -2.33 -13.08
N PRO A 112 -13.17 -3.05 -14.05
CA PRO A 112 -12.94 -4.51 -14.10
C PRO A 112 -11.77 -4.98 -13.20
N ALA A 113 -11.77 -6.27 -12.85
CA ALA A 113 -10.73 -6.88 -11.98
C ALA A 113 -9.32 -6.82 -12.59
N SER A 114 -9.18 -6.57 -13.89
CA SER A 114 -7.89 -6.31 -14.54
C SER A 114 -7.16 -5.10 -13.96
N GLY A 115 -7.85 -4.19 -13.25
CA GLY A 115 -7.23 -3.11 -12.49
C GLY A 115 -6.34 -3.58 -11.34
N CYS A 116 -6.41 -4.87 -10.95
CA CYS A 116 -5.44 -5.47 -10.04
C CYS A 116 -4.08 -5.77 -10.67
N LEU A 117 -3.96 -5.71 -11.99
CA LEU A 117 -2.72 -6.04 -12.71
C LEU A 117 -1.82 -4.81 -12.80
N VAL A 118 -0.79 -4.76 -12.00
CA VAL A 118 0.17 -3.65 -11.98
C VAL A 118 1.48 -4.09 -12.64
N PRO A 119 1.86 -3.50 -13.79
CA PRO A 119 3.14 -3.77 -14.40
C PRO A 119 4.27 -3.20 -13.54
N LEU A 120 5.33 -3.98 -13.34
CA LEU A 120 6.52 -3.58 -12.60
C LEU A 120 7.72 -3.49 -13.53
N ARG A 121 8.46 -2.39 -13.38
CA ARG A 121 9.65 -2.07 -14.20
C ARG A 121 10.91 -2.15 -13.35
N THR A 122 12.06 -2.25 -13.98
CA THR A 122 13.36 -2.12 -13.31
C THR A 122 13.91 -0.70 -13.44
N ARG A 123 14.82 -0.35 -12.56
CA ARG A 123 15.54 0.94 -12.63
C ARG A 123 16.18 1.13 -14.01
N GLY A 124 15.97 2.30 -14.58
CA GLY A 124 16.57 2.67 -15.88
C GLY A 124 15.95 1.98 -17.10
N SER A 125 14.82 1.27 -16.95
CA SER A 125 14.11 0.62 -18.05
C SER A 125 12.60 0.90 -18.00
N GLU A 126 12.00 1.15 -19.14
CA GLU A 126 10.54 1.24 -19.30
C GLU A 126 9.90 -0.13 -19.61
N ALA A 127 10.73 -1.16 -19.88
CA ALA A 127 10.20 -2.49 -20.15
C ALA A 127 9.62 -3.12 -18.89
N VAL A 128 8.44 -3.75 -19.03
CA VAL A 128 7.80 -4.50 -17.96
C VAL A 128 8.63 -5.75 -17.67
N ALA A 129 9.11 -5.86 -16.43
CA ALA A 129 9.92 -6.98 -15.96
C ALA A 129 9.10 -8.03 -15.19
N ALA A 130 7.98 -7.61 -14.61
CA ALA A 130 7.05 -8.48 -13.89
C ALA A 130 5.66 -7.85 -13.84
N VAL A 131 4.66 -8.61 -13.43
CA VAL A 131 3.32 -8.11 -13.13
C VAL A 131 2.98 -8.46 -11.69
N CYS A 132 2.60 -7.46 -10.91
CA CYS A 132 2.03 -7.64 -9.59
C CYS A 132 0.51 -7.80 -9.72
N VAL A 133 -0.04 -8.86 -9.14
CA VAL A 133 -1.50 -9.01 -8.99
C VAL A 133 -1.88 -8.46 -7.62
N ALA A 134 -2.25 -7.20 -7.58
CA ALA A 134 -2.55 -6.44 -6.36
C ALA A 134 -4.00 -6.67 -5.93
N VAL A 135 -4.27 -7.77 -5.21
CA VAL A 135 -5.62 -8.10 -4.73
C VAL A 135 -5.81 -7.54 -3.33
N PRO A 136 -6.71 -6.55 -3.15
CA PRO A 136 -6.97 -5.97 -1.83
C PRO A 136 -7.80 -6.92 -0.96
N TYR A 137 -7.89 -6.60 0.33
CA TYR A 137 -8.81 -7.29 1.21
C TYR A 137 -10.25 -7.14 0.71
N VAL A 138 -10.93 -8.26 0.54
CA VAL A 138 -12.31 -8.30 0.04
C VAL A 138 -13.25 -8.74 1.16
N HIS A 139 -14.06 -7.82 1.65
CA HIS A 139 -15.10 -8.16 2.60
C HIS A 139 -16.17 -9.08 1.97
N GLU A 140 -16.62 -10.10 2.68
CA GLU A 140 -17.58 -11.11 2.21
C GLU A 140 -18.84 -10.50 1.59
N TYR A 141 -19.38 -9.42 2.17
CA TYR A 141 -20.56 -8.73 1.65
C TYR A 141 -20.36 -8.16 0.22
N ARG A 142 -19.12 -7.91 -0.21
CA ARG A 142 -18.80 -7.43 -1.56
C ARG A 142 -18.78 -8.55 -2.60
N LEU A 143 -18.61 -9.80 -2.17
CA LEU A 143 -18.61 -10.96 -3.06
C LEU A 143 -20.01 -11.39 -3.47
N GLY A 144 -21.08 -10.86 -2.85
CA GLY A 144 -22.45 -11.26 -3.11
C GLY A 144 -22.73 -12.73 -2.77
N VAL A 145 -21.78 -13.42 -2.16
CA VAL A 145 -21.94 -14.79 -1.70
C VAL A 145 -22.78 -14.74 -0.43
N ARG A 146 -24.11 -14.93 -0.58
CA ARG A 146 -24.93 -15.34 0.56
C ARG A 146 -24.50 -16.77 0.88
N THR A 147 -23.76 -16.97 1.94
CA THR A 147 -23.68 -18.28 2.60
C THR A 147 -25.09 -18.55 3.11
N THR A 148 -25.91 -19.23 2.32
CA THR A 148 -27.09 -19.92 2.86
C THR A 148 -26.52 -21.06 3.67
N ASP A 149 -26.54 -20.91 4.99
CA ASP A 149 -26.33 -22.03 5.90
C ASP A 149 -27.38 -23.10 5.51
N PRO A 150 -26.96 -24.31 5.11
CA PRO A 150 -27.91 -25.33 4.70
C PRO A 150 -28.74 -25.90 5.88
N ASP A 151 -28.46 -25.46 7.10
CA ASP A 151 -29.10 -25.95 8.36
C ASP A 151 -29.79 -24.81 9.14
N GLY A 152 -30.34 -23.78 8.48
CA GLY A 152 -31.22 -22.76 9.08
C GLY A 152 -32.68 -23.11 9.04
#